data_4e2ec1bece59ba25a5b3fa0756742092
#
_entry.id   4e2ec1bece59ba25a5b3fa0756742092
#
_cell.length_a   1.000
_cell.length_b   1.000
_cell.length_c   1.000
_cell.angle_alpha   90.00
_cell.angle_beta   90.00
_cell.angle_gamma   90.00
#
_symmetry.space_group_name_H-M   'P 1'
#
loop_
_entity.id
_entity.type
_entity.pdbx_description
1 polymer ?
#
loop_
_entity_poly.entity_id
_entity_poly.type
_entity_poly.pdbx_seq_one_letter_code
_entity_poly.pdbx_strand_id
1 'polypeptide(L)'
;MKLIILLAVIIGKWLLCLGLGLGLVFLLVWLKGKKFGFNSDRWDNFFLTLPPQKVERYAIGIYLTAALLSSGISYLFLEWAGFRHSLLIAVALFAVGGLITEYRWFTKKRDYVLKRYQEIPQTILERRNGENKMNGQIVLREYQRSDRPALIDIIRDTWQYNKFASEKTARKLARAYLDSCLTNQTFTQVALVDKIPVGIIMVKNRRDHKCLLRFRLNLFGSVVSLFFSKESRMISKIFSNVEKIDDQLLKDSPVDYQGEVAFFVINAKYRGMGLGKKLFEAAQDYMKGHQISSFFLFTDTTCNYPFYEHRGMTRRGEHTQTFEAKGQSGALTLFIYDYQIEGSEDEKSNFSDMIYPYGTI
;
A
#
# COMPACT_ATOMS: atom_id res chain seq x y z
N MET A 1 -21.32 -43.37 -26.97
CA MET A 1 -20.15 -42.48 -27.08
C MET A 1 -20.53 -41.06 -27.56
N LYS A 2 -21.17 -40.86 -28.71
CA LYS A 2 -21.55 -39.49 -29.23
C LYS A 2 -22.43 -38.65 -28.29
N LEU A 3 -23.37 -39.27 -27.54
CA LEU A 3 -24.21 -38.59 -26.57
C LEU A 3 -23.40 -38.00 -25.40
N ILE A 4 -22.42 -38.74 -24.89
CA ILE A 4 -21.53 -38.30 -23.80
C ILE A 4 -20.66 -37.12 -24.26
N ILE A 5 -20.15 -37.18 -25.50
CA ILE A 5 -19.38 -36.09 -26.10
C ILE A 5 -20.26 -34.82 -26.23
N LEU A 6 -21.51 -35.00 -26.69
CA LEU A 6 -22.44 -33.87 -26.82
C LEU A 6 -22.75 -33.22 -25.46
N LEU A 7 -22.98 -33.99 -24.41
CA LEU A 7 -23.18 -33.47 -23.04
C LEU A 7 -21.93 -32.74 -22.55
N ALA A 8 -20.75 -33.29 -22.78
CA ALA A 8 -19.49 -32.63 -22.42
C ALA A 8 -19.30 -31.30 -23.16
N VAL A 9 -19.70 -31.25 -24.45
CA VAL A 9 -19.65 -29.98 -25.24
C VAL A 9 -20.62 -28.95 -24.69
N ILE A 10 -21.82 -29.32 -24.27
CA ILE A 10 -22.81 -28.41 -23.68
C ILE A 10 -22.26 -27.79 -22.38
N ILE A 11 -21.74 -28.63 -21.48
CA ILE A 11 -21.17 -28.18 -20.21
C ILE A 11 -19.91 -27.34 -20.46
N GLY A 12 -19.00 -27.84 -21.32
CA GLY A 12 -17.78 -27.11 -21.67
C GLY A 12 -18.04 -25.75 -22.31
N LYS A 13 -19.01 -25.66 -23.22
CA LYS A 13 -19.45 -24.38 -23.81
C LYS A 13 -19.97 -23.40 -22.76
N TRP A 14 -20.74 -23.87 -21.79
CA TRP A 14 -21.25 -23.01 -20.72
C TRP A 14 -20.12 -22.43 -19.86
N LEU A 15 -19.17 -23.29 -19.45
CA LEU A 15 -18.00 -22.86 -18.69
C LEU A 15 -17.11 -21.90 -19.49
N LEU A 16 -16.90 -22.20 -20.77
CA LEU A 16 -16.12 -21.38 -21.70
C LEU A 16 -16.77 -20.01 -21.91
N CYS A 17 -18.10 -19.95 -22.08
CA CYS A 17 -18.85 -18.71 -22.21
C CYS A 17 -18.71 -17.85 -20.95
N LEU A 18 -18.76 -18.45 -19.75
CA LEU A 18 -18.54 -17.74 -18.49
C LEU A 18 -17.12 -17.18 -18.39
N GLY A 19 -16.11 -18.00 -18.71
CA GLY A 19 -14.70 -17.58 -18.68
C GLY A 19 -14.40 -16.46 -19.67
N LEU A 20 -14.89 -16.57 -20.92
CA LEU A 20 -14.75 -15.51 -21.93
C LEU A 20 -15.49 -14.22 -21.54
N GLY A 21 -16.68 -14.33 -20.94
CA GLY A 21 -17.42 -13.19 -20.44
C GLY A 21 -16.65 -12.43 -19.36
N LEU A 22 -16.09 -13.13 -18.37
CA LEU A 22 -15.23 -12.53 -17.34
C LEU A 22 -13.96 -11.91 -17.95
N GLY A 23 -13.32 -12.60 -18.90
CA GLY A 23 -12.15 -12.07 -19.60
C GLY A 23 -12.44 -10.78 -20.38
N LEU A 24 -13.59 -10.69 -21.04
CA LEU A 24 -14.04 -9.49 -21.76
C LEU A 24 -14.32 -8.32 -20.78
N VAL A 25 -14.96 -8.58 -19.63
CA VAL A 25 -15.13 -7.57 -18.57
C VAL A 25 -13.78 -7.04 -18.12
N PHE A 26 -12.85 -7.95 -17.80
CA PHE A 26 -11.51 -7.57 -17.37
C PHE A 26 -10.78 -6.74 -18.44
N LEU A 27 -10.87 -7.16 -19.70
CA LEU A 27 -10.27 -6.43 -20.84
C LEU A 27 -10.85 -5.02 -20.96
N LEU A 28 -12.17 -4.86 -20.86
CA LEU A 28 -12.81 -3.55 -20.93
C LEU A 28 -12.40 -2.64 -19.76
N VAL A 29 -12.36 -3.18 -18.54
CA VAL A 29 -11.89 -2.45 -17.36
C VAL A 29 -10.41 -2.06 -17.54
N TRP A 30 -9.57 -2.96 -18.04
CA TRP A 30 -8.16 -2.68 -18.29
C TRP A 30 -7.95 -1.60 -19.36
N LEU A 31 -8.67 -1.69 -20.50
CA LEU A 31 -8.60 -0.69 -21.57
C LEU A 31 -9.07 0.69 -21.08
N LYS A 32 -10.15 0.75 -20.30
CA LYS A 32 -10.64 1.98 -19.69
C LYS A 32 -9.65 2.50 -18.64
N GLY A 33 -9.11 1.63 -17.78
CA GLY A 33 -8.10 1.98 -16.79
C GLY A 33 -6.85 2.56 -17.43
N LYS A 34 -6.40 1.99 -18.56
CA LYS A 34 -5.29 2.53 -19.36
C LYS A 34 -5.60 3.95 -19.88
N LYS A 35 -6.83 4.19 -20.34
CA LYS A 35 -7.28 5.52 -20.80
C LYS A 35 -7.39 6.52 -19.65
N PHE A 36 -7.81 6.09 -18.46
CA PHE A 36 -7.99 6.94 -17.27
C PHE A 36 -6.72 7.09 -16.44
N GLY A 37 -5.63 6.38 -16.79
CA GLY A 37 -4.39 6.35 -16.00
C GLY A 37 -4.56 5.72 -14.61
N PHE A 38 -5.56 4.83 -14.45
CA PHE A 38 -5.94 4.19 -13.17
C PHE A 38 -6.20 5.19 -12.03
N ASN A 39 -6.60 6.43 -12.38
CA ASN A 39 -6.95 7.48 -11.44
C ASN A 39 -8.36 7.26 -10.87
N SER A 40 -8.50 7.25 -9.53
CA SER A 40 -9.78 6.99 -8.86
C SER A 40 -10.85 8.03 -9.19
N ASP A 41 -10.48 9.33 -9.26
CA ASP A 41 -11.44 10.41 -9.53
C ASP A 41 -12.05 10.31 -10.93
N ARG A 42 -11.24 9.86 -11.91
CA ARG A 42 -11.73 9.63 -13.28
C ARG A 42 -12.68 8.44 -13.36
N TRP A 43 -12.43 7.39 -12.56
CA TRP A 43 -13.34 6.26 -12.46
C TRP A 43 -14.64 6.65 -11.76
N ASP A 44 -14.57 7.40 -10.67
CA ASP A 44 -15.74 7.91 -9.97
C ASP A 44 -16.61 8.76 -10.89
N ASN A 45 -16.01 9.71 -11.62
CA ASN A 45 -16.72 10.52 -12.58
C ASN A 45 -17.32 9.68 -13.73
N PHE A 46 -16.62 8.65 -14.19
CA PHE A 46 -17.15 7.72 -15.17
C PHE A 46 -18.41 6.99 -14.67
N PHE A 47 -18.38 6.44 -13.45
CA PHE A 47 -19.55 5.74 -12.88
C PHE A 47 -20.69 6.69 -12.54
N LEU A 48 -20.40 7.92 -12.11
CA LEU A 48 -21.42 8.95 -11.87
C LEU A 48 -22.14 9.39 -13.16
N THR A 49 -21.46 9.39 -14.28
CA THR A 49 -21.98 9.85 -15.57
C THR A 49 -22.50 8.74 -16.48
N LEU A 50 -22.26 7.46 -16.14
CA LEU A 50 -22.65 6.32 -16.98
C LEU A 50 -24.14 5.99 -16.77
N PRO A 51 -25.04 6.17 -17.77
CA PRO A 51 -26.45 5.87 -17.60
C PRO A 51 -26.70 4.36 -17.53
N PRO A 52 -27.69 3.90 -16.74
CA PRO A 52 -28.04 2.47 -16.57
C PRO A 52 -28.28 1.73 -17.88
N GLN A 53 -28.87 2.39 -18.86
CA GLN A 53 -29.11 1.84 -20.23
C GLN A 53 -27.80 1.48 -20.96
N LYS A 54 -26.69 2.20 -20.73
CA LYS A 54 -25.39 1.86 -21.31
C LYS A 54 -24.77 0.66 -20.61
N VAL A 55 -24.96 0.51 -19.29
CA VAL A 55 -24.51 -0.67 -18.54
C VAL A 55 -25.20 -1.92 -19.08
N GLU A 56 -26.51 -1.84 -19.30
CA GLU A 56 -27.29 -2.93 -19.89
C GLU A 56 -26.76 -3.31 -21.28
N ARG A 57 -26.51 -2.34 -22.16
CA ARG A 57 -25.94 -2.59 -23.49
C ARG A 57 -24.54 -3.23 -23.42
N TYR A 58 -23.70 -2.80 -22.50
CA TYR A 58 -22.38 -3.44 -22.28
C TYR A 58 -22.53 -4.89 -21.81
N ALA A 59 -23.43 -5.16 -20.86
CA ALA A 59 -23.67 -6.52 -20.37
C ALA A 59 -24.16 -7.46 -21.48
N ILE A 60 -25.13 -7.00 -22.29
CA ILE A 60 -25.65 -7.75 -23.44
C ILE A 60 -24.54 -7.97 -24.48
N GLY A 61 -23.78 -6.92 -24.83
CA GLY A 61 -22.69 -7.01 -25.80
C GLY A 61 -21.60 -8.00 -25.38
N ILE A 62 -21.17 -7.96 -24.12
CA ILE A 62 -20.20 -8.90 -23.56
C ILE A 62 -20.73 -10.33 -23.64
N TYR A 63 -21.99 -10.54 -23.24
CA TYR A 63 -22.59 -11.87 -23.28
C TYR A 63 -22.69 -12.40 -24.71
N LEU A 64 -23.21 -11.62 -25.67
CA LEU A 64 -23.33 -12.04 -27.06
C LEU A 64 -21.98 -12.39 -27.68
N THR A 65 -20.95 -11.57 -27.42
CA THR A 65 -19.59 -11.84 -27.89
C THR A 65 -19.03 -13.14 -27.31
N ALA A 66 -19.18 -13.34 -25.99
CA ALA A 66 -18.72 -14.57 -25.32
C ALA A 66 -19.49 -15.82 -25.82
N ALA A 67 -20.81 -15.68 -26.04
CA ALA A 67 -21.65 -16.77 -26.56
C ALA A 67 -21.28 -17.12 -28.01
N LEU A 68 -20.99 -16.15 -28.85
CA LEU A 68 -20.56 -16.34 -30.24
C LEU A 68 -19.19 -17.07 -30.27
N LEU A 69 -18.21 -16.57 -29.52
CA LEU A 69 -16.88 -17.16 -29.46
C LEU A 69 -16.91 -18.59 -28.91
N SER A 70 -17.65 -18.82 -27.82
CA SER A 70 -17.78 -20.18 -27.24
C SER A 70 -18.51 -21.15 -28.17
N SER A 71 -19.47 -20.66 -28.96
CA SER A 71 -20.14 -21.49 -29.98
C SER A 71 -19.24 -21.82 -31.16
N GLY A 72 -18.40 -20.89 -31.60
CA GLY A 72 -17.39 -21.12 -32.64
C GLY A 72 -16.38 -22.18 -32.21
N ILE A 73 -15.88 -22.12 -30.99
CA ILE A 73 -14.96 -23.12 -30.43
C ILE A 73 -15.67 -24.47 -30.31
N SER A 74 -16.94 -24.50 -29.89
CA SER A 74 -17.73 -25.74 -29.82
C SER A 74 -17.96 -26.36 -31.20
N TYR A 75 -18.17 -25.53 -32.24
CA TYR A 75 -18.25 -25.97 -33.63
C TYR A 75 -16.98 -26.68 -34.05
N LEU A 76 -15.82 -26.07 -33.90
CA LEU A 76 -14.53 -26.67 -34.27
C LEU A 76 -14.27 -28.01 -33.56
N PHE A 77 -14.64 -28.07 -32.27
CA PHE A 77 -14.51 -29.31 -31.51
C PHE A 77 -15.45 -30.42 -32.00
N LEU A 78 -16.73 -30.10 -32.31
CA LEU A 78 -17.70 -31.06 -32.85
C LEU A 78 -17.29 -31.57 -34.23
N GLU A 79 -16.72 -30.71 -35.06
CA GLU A 79 -16.20 -31.09 -36.38
C GLU A 79 -15.01 -32.04 -36.27
N TRP A 80 -14.05 -31.69 -35.37
CA TRP A 80 -12.92 -32.56 -35.04
C TRP A 80 -13.39 -33.93 -34.48
N ALA A 81 -14.47 -33.98 -33.69
CA ALA A 81 -15.07 -35.18 -33.13
C ALA A 81 -15.91 -35.98 -34.14
N GLY A 82 -15.99 -35.58 -35.41
CA GLY A 82 -16.68 -36.27 -36.49
C GLY A 82 -18.21 -36.26 -36.43
N PHE A 83 -18.78 -35.12 -35.98
CA PHE A 83 -20.24 -34.93 -36.01
C PHE A 83 -20.68 -34.42 -37.39
N ARG A 84 -21.64 -35.13 -38.02
CA ARG A 84 -22.12 -34.83 -39.38
C ARG A 84 -22.82 -33.47 -39.54
N HIS A 85 -23.37 -32.90 -38.43
CA HIS A 85 -24.11 -31.65 -38.43
C HIS A 85 -23.56 -30.67 -37.36
N SER A 86 -22.25 -30.59 -37.25
CA SER A 86 -21.53 -29.76 -36.25
C SER A 86 -21.99 -28.30 -36.25
N LEU A 87 -22.17 -27.70 -37.43
CA LEU A 87 -22.64 -26.33 -37.58
C LEU A 87 -24.07 -26.16 -37.06
N LEU A 88 -25.00 -27.03 -37.43
CA LEU A 88 -26.40 -26.94 -36.93
C LEU A 88 -26.47 -27.12 -35.42
N ILE A 89 -25.68 -28.01 -34.85
CA ILE A 89 -25.60 -28.20 -33.37
C ILE A 89 -25.05 -26.94 -32.73
N ALA A 90 -23.98 -26.36 -33.24
CA ALA A 90 -23.39 -25.14 -32.69
C ALA A 90 -24.35 -23.92 -32.77
N VAL A 91 -25.07 -23.76 -33.89
CA VAL A 91 -26.09 -22.74 -34.05
C VAL A 91 -27.27 -22.96 -33.11
N ALA A 92 -27.74 -24.21 -32.95
CA ALA A 92 -28.80 -24.53 -31.99
C ALA A 92 -28.36 -24.25 -30.55
N LEU A 93 -27.13 -24.60 -30.16
CA LEU A 93 -26.56 -24.30 -28.86
C LEU A 93 -26.41 -22.79 -28.60
N PHE A 94 -26.09 -22.00 -29.64
CA PHE A 94 -26.05 -20.56 -29.56
C PHE A 94 -27.46 -19.99 -29.35
N ALA A 95 -28.43 -20.38 -30.18
CA ALA A 95 -29.81 -19.89 -30.11
C ALA A 95 -30.52 -20.26 -28.81
N VAL A 96 -30.46 -21.55 -28.41
CA VAL A 96 -31.06 -22.01 -27.15
C VAL A 96 -30.39 -21.36 -25.95
N GLY A 97 -29.04 -21.28 -25.92
CA GLY A 97 -28.30 -20.61 -24.88
C GLY A 97 -28.63 -19.11 -24.81
N GLY A 98 -28.78 -18.45 -25.96
CA GLY A 98 -29.21 -17.06 -26.07
C GLY A 98 -30.59 -16.85 -25.48
N LEU A 99 -31.60 -17.61 -25.93
CA LEU A 99 -32.97 -17.52 -25.44
C LEU A 99 -33.10 -17.77 -23.93
N ILE A 100 -32.41 -18.78 -23.40
CA ILE A 100 -32.42 -19.07 -21.96
C ILE A 100 -31.79 -17.90 -21.18
N THR A 101 -30.72 -17.31 -21.67
CA THR A 101 -30.04 -16.20 -20.99
C THR A 101 -30.83 -14.91 -21.09
N GLU A 102 -31.42 -14.59 -22.25
CA GLU A 102 -32.34 -13.47 -22.37
C GLU A 102 -33.52 -13.61 -21.42
N TYR A 103 -34.18 -14.77 -21.39
CA TYR A 103 -35.29 -15.02 -20.47
C TYR A 103 -34.86 -14.82 -19.00
N ARG A 104 -33.71 -15.38 -18.59
CA ARG A 104 -33.19 -15.21 -17.21
C ARG A 104 -32.75 -13.78 -16.93
N TRP A 105 -32.21 -13.06 -17.93
CA TRP A 105 -31.85 -11.68 -17.80
C TRP A 105 -33.07 -10.82 -17.53
N PHE A 106 -34.07 -10.87 -18.42
CA PHE A 106 -35.27 -10.06 -18.30
C PHE A 106 -36.17 -10.40 -17.10
N THR A 107 -36.18 -11.66 -16.65
CA THR A 107 -37.07 -12.10 -15.57
C THR A 107 -36.46 -12.04 -14.17
N LYS A 108 -35.13 -12.21 -14.02
CA LYS A 108 -34.53 -12.41 -12.69
C LYS A 108 -33.28 -11.59 -12.42
N LYS A 109 -32.50 -11.21 -13.42
CA LYS A 109 -31.17 -10.60 -13.21
C LYS A 109 -31.11 -9.12 -13.52
N ARG A 110 -31.91 -8.63 -14.44
CA ARG A 110 -31.88 -7.23 -14.89
C ARG A 110 -32.04 -6.26 -13.72
N ASP A 111 -33.12 -6.42 -12.98
CA ASP A 111 -33.45 -5.52 -11.87
C ASP A 111 -32.42 -5.63 -10.75
N TYR A 112 -31.88 -6.82 -10.48
CA TYR A 112 -30.81 -7.01 -9.51
C TYR A 112 -29.51 -6.29 -9.93
N VAL A 113 -29.10 -6.45 -11.20
CA VAL A 113 -27.87 -5.80 -11.71
C VAL A 113 -28.03 -4.30 -11.77
N LEU A 114 -29.18 -3.81 -12.25
CA LEU A 114 -29.45 -2.36 -12.32
C LEU A 114 -29.56 -1.73 -10.93
N LYS A 115 -30.19 -2.41 -9.96
CA LYS A 115 -30.25 -1.96 -8.57
C LYS A 115 -28.85 -1.87 -7.96
N ARG A 116 -28.03 -2.91 -8.10
CA ARG A 116 -26.66 -2.91 -7.63
C ARG A 116 -25.82 -1.82 -8.31
N TYR A 117 -26.04 -1.59 -9.59
CA TYR A 117 -25.36 -0.51 -10.29
C TYR A 117 -25.77 0.87 -9.77
N GLN A 118 -27.04 1.10 -9.43
CA GLN A 118 -27.53 2.35 -8.86
C GLN A 118 -26.99 2.63 -7.44
N GLU A 119 -26.56 1.60 -6.71
CA GLU A 119 -25.88 1.75 -5.41
C GLU A 119 -24.49 2.36 -5.55
N ILE A 120 -23.77 2.11 -6.67
CA ILE A 120 -22.39 2.61 -6.90
C ILE A 120 -22.30 4.14 -6.90
N PRO A 121 -23.12 4.89 -7.68
CA PRO A 121 -23.13 6.35 -7.62
C PRO A 121 -23.48 6.89 -6.24
N GLN A 122 -24.43 6.27 -5.53
CA GLN A 122 -24.79 6.68 -4.17
C GLN A 122 -23.60 6.53 -3.21
N THR A 123 -22.93 5.39 -3.24
CA THR A 123 -21.73 5.14 -2.42
C THR A 123 -20.61 6.14 -2.72
N ILE A 124 -20.43 6.51 -4.01
CA ILE A 124 -19.45 7.53 -4.41
C ILE A 124 -19.85 8.90 -3.86
N LEU A 125 -21.11 9.28 -3.97
CA LEU A 125 -21.62 10.56 -3.45
C LEU A 125 -21.56 10.61 -1.93
N GLU A 126 -21.92 9.53 -1.23
CA GLU A 126 -21.80 9.42 0.22
C GLU A 126 -20.35 9.56 0.67
N ARG A 127 -19.40 8.92 -0.05
CA ARG A 127 -17.98 9.07 0.21
C ARG A 127 -17.54 10.52 0.02
N ARG A 128 -17.87 11.17 -1.10
CA ARG A 128 -17.54 12.57 -1.38
C ARG A 128 -18.21 13.54 -0.38
N ASN A 129 -19.45 13.30 -0.01
CA ASN A 129 -20.15 14.10 1.00
C ASN A 129 -19.59 13.88 2.40
N GLY A 130 -19.15 12.66 2.72
CA GLY A 130 -18.42 12.34 3.93
C GLY A 130 -17.07 13.05 4.00
N GLU A 131 -16.35 13.11 2.88
CA GLU A 131 -15.09 13.86 2.73
C GLU A 131 -15.31 15.38 2.95
N ASN A 132 -16.43 15.94 2.43
CA ASN A 132 -16.76 17.36 2.61
C ASN A 132 -17.31 17.71 4.01
N LYS A 133 -17.87 16.76 4.76
CA LYS A 133 -18.37 16.97 6.12
C LYS A 133 -17.33 16.77 7.22
N MET A 134 -16.21 16.14 6.91
CA MET A 134 -15.16 15.90 7.90
C MET A 134 -14.17 17.06 7.92
N ASN A 135 -14.49 18.07 8.71
CA ASN A 135 -13.59 19.19 9.05
C ASN A 135 -12.29 18.68 9.70
N GLY A 136 -11.37 18.15 8.89
CA GLY A 136 -10.00 17.86 9.29
C GLY A 136 -9.86 16.99 10.56
N GLN A 137 -10.76 16.01 10.80
CA GLN A 137 -10.66 15.17 11.99
C GLN A 137 -9.36 14.36 11.97
N ILE A 138 -8.45 14.73 12.87
CA ILE A 138 -7.19 14.01 13.05
C ILE A 138 -7.43 12.81 13.95
N VAL A 139 -7.11 11.63 13.45
CA VAL A 139 -7.15 10.37 14.21
C VAL A 139 -5.76 9.74 14.18
N LEU A 140 -5.30 9.29 15.34
CA LEU A 140 -4.07 8.50 15.45
C LEU A 140 -4.45 7.06 15.78
N ARG A 141 -3.88 6.09 15.05
CA ARG A 141 -4.07 4.66 15.31
C ARG A 141 -2.89 3.82 14.83
N GLU A 142 -2.85 2.59 15.26
CA GLU A 142 -1.89 1.61 14.75
C GLU A 142 -1.97 1.44 13.23
N TYR A 143 -0.84 1.05 12.63
CA TYR A 143 -0.74 0.72 11.21
C TYR A 143 -1.64 -0.43 10.83
N GLN A 144 -2.37 -0.26 9.74
CA GLN A 144 -3.18 -1.28 9.08
C GLN A 144 -2.67 -1.54 7.66
N ARG A 145 -2.88 -2.76 7.16
CA ARG A 145 -2.44 -3.12 5.80
C ARG A 145 -3.07 -2.24 4.71
N SER A 146 -4.26 -1.72 4.95
CA SER A 146 -4.96 -0.76 4.09
C SER A 146 -4.24 0.57 3.92
N ASP A 147 -3.36 0.96 4.87
CA ASP A 147 -2.61 2.22 4.81
C ASP A 147 -1.44 2.18 3.83
N ARG A 148 -1.02 0.95 3.49
CA ARG A 148 0.19 0.70 2.69
C ARG A 148 0.25 1.48 1.37
N PRO A 149 -0.81 1.56 0.54
CA PRO A 149 -0.76 2.32 -0.71
C PRO A 149 -0.47 3.80 -0.50
N ALA A 150 -1.16 4.43 0.47
CA ALA A 150 -0.97 5.85 0.78
C ALA A 150 0.44 6.12 1.34
N LEU A 151 0.94 5.26 2.24
CA LEU A 151 2.29 5.41 2.80
C LEU A 151 3.38 5.21 1.74
N ILE A 152 3.22 4.30 0.78
CA ILE A 152 4.14 4.13 -0.35
C ILE A 152 4.19 5.41 -1.20
N ASP A 153 3.05 6.03 -1.48
CA ASP A 153 2.99 7.26 -2.25
C ASP A 153 3.63 8.43 -1.47
N ILE A 154 3.39 8.54 -0.15
CA ILE A 154 4.04 9.53 0.72
C ILE A 154 5.56 9.36 0.71
N ILE A 155 6.08 8.14 0.83
CA ILE A 155 7.51 7.83 0.78
C ILE A 155 8.09 8.25 -0.57
N ARG A 156 7.48 7.81 -1.67
CA ARG A 156 7.91 8.13 -3.04
C ARG A 156 8.03 9.63 -3.25
N ASP A 157 7.03 10.39 -2.80
CA ASP A 157 6.95 11.83 -2.99
C ASP A 157 7.92 12.58 -2.06
N THR A 158 8.08 12.13 -0.81
CA THR A 158 8.98 12.75 0.18
C THR A 158 10.44 12.65 -0.26
N TRP A 159 10.89 11.48 -0.69
CA TRP A 159 12.27 11.28 -1.18
C TRP A 159 12.41 11.48 -2.69
N GLN A 160 11.34 11.97 -3.35
CA GLN A 160 11.36 12.37 -4.75
C GLN A 160 11.90 11.29 -5.70
N TYR A 161 11.60 10.02 -5.43
CA TYR A 161 12.14 8.88 -6.18
C TYR A 161 11.88 8.98 -7.69
N ASN A 162 10.83 9.68 -8.11
CA ASN A 162 10.53 9.92 -9.52
C ASN A 162 11.56 10.83 -10.22
N LYS A 163 12.42 11.58 -9.50
CA LYS A 163 13.47 12.40 -10.12
C LYS A 163 14.60 11.57 -10.69
N PHE A 164 14.88 10.39 -10.12
CA PHE A 164 16.01 9.56 -10.51
C PHE A 164 15.63 8.13 -10.93
N ALA A 165 14.36 7.75 -10.80
CA ALA A 165 13.83 6.45 -11.23
C ALA A 165 12.59 6.61 -12.10
N SER A 166 12.29 5.58 -12.90
CA SER A 166 10.99 5.46 -13.56
C SER A 166 9.87 5.32 -12.51
N GLU A 167 8.64 5.76 -12.82
CA GLU A 167 7.50 5.69 -11.90
C GLU A 167 7.32 4.29 -11.29
N LYS A 168 7.45 3.24 -12.13
CA LYS A 168 7.37 1.84 -11.70
C LYS A 168 8.46 1.48 -10.72
N THR A 169 9.69 1.91 -10.97
CA THR A 169 10.85 1.65 -10.11
C THR A 169 10.76 2.47 -8.83
N ALA A 170 10.39 3.75 -8.91
CA ALA A 170 10.17 4.62 -7.76
C ALA A 170 9.15 4.02 -6.76
N ARG A 171 8.06 3.47 -7.28
CA ARG A 171 7.04 2.80 -6.44
C ARG A 171 7.55 1.51 -5.81
N LYS A 172 8.36 0.72 -6.53
CA LYS A 172 9.00 -0.49 -5.96
C LYS A 172 10.00 -0.15 -4.86
N LEU A 173 10.81 0.90 -5.04
CA LEU A 173 11.75 1.37 -4.04
C LEU A 173 11.03 1.85 -2.77
N ALA A 174 10.00 2.70 -2.91
CA ALA A 174 9.19 3.17 -1.80
C ALA A 174 8.52 2.01 -1.05
N ARG A 175 8.06 1.00 -1.79
CA ARG A 175 7.49 -0.22 -1.21
C ARG A 175 8.52 -1.01 -0.40
N ALA A 176 9.70 -1.25 -0.96
CA ALA A 176 10.75 -1.99 -0.28
C ALA A 176 11.25 -1.25 0.97
N TYR A 177 11.34 0.08 0.90
CA TYR A 177 11.69 0.92 2.05
C TYR A 177 10.63 0.84 3.16
N LEU A 178 9.34 0.97 2.84
CA LEU A 178 8.27 0.78 3.82
C LEU A 178 8.30 -0.61 4.46
N ASP A 179 8.53 -1.67 3.65
CA ASP A 179 8.61 -3.04 4.16
C ASP A 179 9.83 -3.23 5.07
N SER A 180 10.97 -2.61 4.76
CA SER A 180 12.14 -2.59 5.64
C SER A 180 11.81 -1.93 6.97
N CYS A 181 11.21 -0.74 6.97
CA CYS A 181 10.80 -0.06 8.20
C CYS A 181 9.80 -0.89 9.02
N LEU A 182 8.85 -1.58 8.38
CA LEU A 182 7.88 -2.46 9.05
C LEU A 182 8.53 -3.72 9.66
N THR A 183 9.69 -4.15 9.19
CA THR A 183 10.45 -5.21 9.87
C THR A 183 11.24 -4.71 11.08
N ASN A 184 11.48 -3.40 11.17
CA ASN A 184 12.34 -2.77 12.17
C ASN A 184 11.52 -1.90 13.15
N GLN A 185 10.44 -2.44 13.72
CA GLN A 185 9.57 -1.70 14.64
C GLN A 185 8.94 -2.60 15.70
N THR A 186 8.57 -2.00 16.84
CA THR A 186 7.77 -2.58 17.93
C THR A 186 6.49 -1.77 18.17
N PHE A 187 6.43 -0.55 17.63
CA PHE A 187 5.30 0.36 17.75
C PHE A 187 5.11 1.12 16.45
N THR A 188 3.86 1.32 16.06
CA THR A 188 3.48 2.13 14.90
C THR A 188 2.32 3.05 15.24
N GLN A 189 2.39 4.30 14.77
CA GLN A 189 1.27 5.24 14.88
C GLN A 189 1.05 5.94 13.54
N VAL A 190 -0.12 5.74 12.95
CA VAL A 190 -0.53 6.37 11.69
C VAL A 190 -1.42 7.55 11.99
N ALA A 191 -1.11 8.71 11.42
CA ALA A 191 -1.99 9.86 11.43
C ALA A 191 -2.93 9.82 10.21
N LEU A 192 -4.21 9.92 10.48
CA LEU A 192 -5.25 10.08 9.47
C LEU A 192 -5.85 11.47 9.56
N VAL A 193 -6.08 12.08 8.42
CA VAL A 193 -6.93 13.27 8.26
C VAL A 193 -8.08 12.84 7.37
N ASP A 194 -9.30 12.97 7.85
CA ASP A 194 -10.50 12.53 7.14
C ASP A 194 -10.43 11.07 6.66
N LYS A 195 -9.94 10.19 7.54
CA LYS A 195 -9.71 8.75 7.29
C LYS A 195 -8.60 8.41 6.27
N ILE A 196 -7.92 9.42 5.71
CA ILE A 196 -6.83 9.23 4.75
C ILE A 196 -5.52 9.18 5.54
N PRO A 197 -4.68 8.13 5.39
CA PRO A 197 -3.35 8.10 5.99
C PRO A 197 -2.46 9.20 5.41
N VAL A 198 -1.99 10.09 6.29
CA VAL A 198 -1.18 11.26 5.90
C VAL A 198 0.20 11.29 6.52
N GLY A 199 0.49 10.37 7.42
CA GLY A 199 1.81 10.24 8.04
C GLY A 199 1.87 9.03 8.95
N ILE A 200 3.08 8.64 9.33
CA ILE A 200 3.35 7.54 10.23
C ILE A 200 4.63 7.80 11.02
N ILE A 201 4.66 7.35 12.27
CA ILE A 201 5.86 7.16 13.05
C ILE A 201 5.99 5.71 13.46
N MET A 202 7.21 5.18 13.44
CA MET A 202 7.54 3.82 13.88
C MET A 202 8.67 3.87 14.90
N VAL A 203 8.52 3.14 15.98
CA VAL A 203 9.52 3.04 17.05
C VAL A 203 9.97 1.60 17.19
N LYS A 204 11.23 1.39 17.49
CA LYS A 204 11.81 0.11 17.86
C LYS A 204 12.30 0.15 19.30
N ASN A 205 11.74 -0.70 20.15
CA ASN A 205 12.38 -1.08 21.40
C ASN A 205 13.48 -2.10 21.09
N ARG A 206 14.73 -1.74 21.26
CA ARG A 206 15.86 -2.59 20.88
C ARG A 206 15.99 -3.84 21.74
N ARG A 207 15.45 -3.82 22.98
CA ARG A 207 15.45 -4.97 23.90
C ARG A 207 14.45 -6.04 23.49
N ASP A 208 13.25 -5.64 23.05
CA ASP A 208 12.11 -6.56 22.86
C ASP A 208 11.75 -6.76 21.38
N HIS A 209 12.57 -6.26 20.46
CA HIS A 209 12.25 -6.33 19.04
C HIS A 209 12.14 -7.78 18.53
N LYS A 210 10.96 -8.15 18.07
CA LYS A 210 10.67 -9.42 17.38
C LYS A 210 9.94 -9.12 16.08
N CYS A 211 10.63 -9.32 14.97
CA CYS A 211 10.00 -9.12 13.66
C CYS A 211 9.00 -10.24 13.34
N LEU A 212 7.77 -9.88 13.07
CA LEU A 212 6.72 -10.82 12.64
C LEU A 212 7.02 -11.39 11.26
N LEU A 213 6.82 -12.71 11.09
CA LEU A 213 7.10 -13.42 9.83
C LEU A 213 6.45 -12.77 8.60
N ARG A 214 5.23 -12.26 8.75
CA ARG A 214 4.50 -11.55 7.66
C ARG A 214 5.27 -10.36 7.10
N PHE A 215 5.97 -9.59 7.93
CA PHE A 215 6.77 -8.44 7.50
C PHE A 215 8.04 -8.90 6.79
N ARG A 216 8.70 -9.95 7.29
CA ARG A 216 9.86 -10.55 6.61
C ARG A 216 9.52 -11.07 5.22
N LEU A 217 8.38 -11.75 5.06
CA LEU A 217 7.91 -12.24 3.76
C LEU A 217 7.57 -11.08 2.80
N ASN A 218 6.95 -10.01 3.29
CA ASN A 218 6.68 -8.83 2.49
C ASN A 218 7.97 -8.16 2.01
N LEU A 219 8.94 -7.97 2.91
CA LEU A 219 10.25 -7.42 2.58
C LEU A 219 10.97 -8.29 1.55
N PHE A 220 11.01 -9.60 1.76
CA PHE A 220 11.61 -10.55 0.80
C PHE A 220 10.98 -10.39 -0.59
N GLY A 221 9.65 -10.40 -0.71
CA GLY A 221 8.96 -10.19 -1.98
C GLY A 221 9.27 -8.84 -2.64
N SER A 222 9.40 -7.78 -1.83
CA SER A 222 9.73 -6.44 -2.33
C SER A 222 11.17 -6.36 -2.81
N VAL A 223 12.14 -6.91 -2.07
CA VAL A 223 13.55 -6.99 -2.46
C VAL A 223 13.71 -7.82 -3.74
N VAL A 224 13.11 -9.00 -3.81
CA VAL A 224 13.11 -9.83 -5.04
C VAL A 224 12.60 -9.04 -6.23
N SER A 225 11.53 -8.24 -6.06
CA SER A 225 10.98 -7.42 -7.15
C SER A 225 11.95 -6.37 -7.68
N LEU A 226 12.92 -5.91 -6.86
CA LEU A 226 13.95 -4.96 -7.26
C LEU A 226 15.06 -5.61 -8.10
N PHE A 227 15.36 -6.88 -7.89
CA PHE A 227 16.39 -7.60 -8.65
C PHE A 227 16.07 -7.75 -10.13
N PHE A 228 14.78 -7.76 -10.52
CA PHE A 228 14.36 -7.91 -11.91
C PHE A 228 14.53 -6.64 -12.77
N SER A 229 15.08 -5.54 -12.23
CA SER A 229 15.30 -4.30 -12.97
C SER A 229 16.75 -3.83 -12.79
N LYS A 230 17.44 -3.55 -13.92
CA LYS A 230 18.80 -2.96 -13.88
C LYS A 230 18.80 -1.61 -13.16
N GLU A 231 17.78 -0.78 -13.41
CA GLU A 231 17.61 0.52 -12.76
C GLU A 231 17.49 0.37 -11.23
N SER A 232 16.65 -0.57 -10.76
CA SER A 232 16.47 -0.82 -9.33
C SER A 232 17.78 -1.27 -8.65
N ARG A 233 18.56 -2.16 -9.29
CA ARG A 233 19.83 -2.64 -8.72
C ARG A 233 20.87 -1.53 -8.57
N MET A 234 20.95 -0.61 -9.53
CA MET A 234 21.85 0.53 -9.46
C MET A 234 21.50 1.46 -8.29
N ILE A 235 20.21 1.75 -8.12
CA ILE A 235 19.73 2.64 -7.05
C ILE A 235 19.86 1.97 -5.68
N SER A 236 19.63 0.66 -5.56
CA SER A 236 19.79 -0.09 -4.30
C SER A 236 21.20 0.01 -3.71
N LYS A 237 22.24 0.19 -4.54
CA LYS A 237 23.61 0.41 -4.06
C LYS A 237 23.75 1.73 -3.31
N ILE A 238 23.03 2.78 -3.71
CA ILE A 238 23.05 4.09 -3.03
C ILE A 238 22.46 3.92 -1.62
N PHE A 239 21.34 3.22 -1.48
CA PHE A 239 20.73 2.97 -0.17
C PHE A 239 21.62 2.12 0.75
N SER A 240 22.31 1.11 0.21
CA SER A 240 23.28 0.32 0.99
C SER A 240 24.46 1.16 1.51
N ASN A 241 24.85 2.22 0.82
CA ASN A 241 25.89 3.13 1.32
C ASN A 241 25.37 4.02 2.45
N VAL A 242 24.12 4.50 2.36
CA VAL A 242 23.47 5.27 3.44
C VAL A 242 23.41 4.42 4.72
N GLU A 243 22.94 3.18 4.61
CA GLU A 243 22.87 2.25 5.76
C GLU A 243 24.21 2.04 6.46
N LYS A 244 25.30 1.92 5.70
CA LYS A 244 26.66 1.80 6.28
C LYS A 244 27.09 3.06 7.02
N ILE A 245 26.71 4.25 6.52
CA ILE A 245 27.01 5.52 7.18
C ILE A 245 26.22 5.63 8.47
N ASP A 246 24.93 5.29 8.45
CA ASP A 246 24.06 5.28 9.62
C ASP A 246 24.62 4.32 10.70
N ASP A 247 25.04 3.11 10.31
CA ASP A 247 25.69 2.15 11.20
C ASP A 247 27.00 2.70 11.81
N GLN A 248 27.78 3.45 11.03
CA GLN A 248 29.01 4.07 11.53
C GLN A 248 28.71 5.19 12.51
N LEU A 249 27.76 6.09 12.18
CA LEU A 249 27.33 7.16 13.08
C LEU A 249 26.81 6.62 14.42
N LEU A 250 26.10 5.49 14.39
CA LEU A 250 25.63 4.84 15.61
C LEU A 250 26.76 4.24 16.44
N LYS A 251 27.77 3.61 15.79
CA LYS A 251 28.95 3.05 16.48
C LYS A 251 29.83 4.11 17.10
N ASP A 252 29.93 5.28 16.46
CA ASP A 252 30.74 6.40 16.93
C ASP A 252 30.03 7.17 18.06
N SER A 253 28.76 6.89 18.31
CA SER A 253 28.02 7.49 19.42
C SER A 253 28.45 6.87 20.77
N PRO A 254 28.70 7.70 21.81
CA PRO A 254 29.10 7.21 23.12
C PRO A 254 27.93 6.63 23.95
N VAL A 255 26.70 6.67 23.43
CA VAL A 255 25.49 6.28 24.16
C VAL A 255 24.98 4.91 23.71
N ASP A 256 24.68 4.03 24.66
CA ASP A 256 23.95 2.79 24.39
C ASP A 256 22.44 3.05 24.40
N TYR A 257 21.88 3.19 23.21
CA TYR A 257 20.47 3.52 23.05
C TYR A 257 19.57 2.31 23.23
N GLN A 258 18.49 2.51 23.97
CA GLN A 258 17.46 1.48 24.21
C GLN A 258 16.36 1.50 23.16
N GLY A 259 16.13 2.66 22.52
CA GLY A 259 15.12 2.88 21.51
C GLY A 259 15.64 3.52 20.23
N GLU A 260 14.84 3.40 19.19
CA GLU A 260 15.07 4.00 17.87
C GLU A 260 13.74 4.53 17.31
N VAL A 261 13.71 5.76 16.83
CA VAL A 261 12.64 6.17 15.90
C VAL A 261 13.05 5.65 14.52
N ALA A 262 12.58 4.43 14.21
CA ALA A 262 12.97 3.70 13.02
C ALA A 262 12.43 4.29 11.72
N PHE A 263 11.34 5.06 11.81
CA PHE A 263 10.76 5.75 10.66
C PHE A 263 9.81 6.86 11.08
N PHE A 264 9.87 8.00 10.39
CA PHE A 264 8.94 9.11 10.61
C PHE A 264 8.73 9.91 9.33
N VAL A 265 7.50 9.96 8.84
CA VAL A 265 7.14 10.71 7.63
C VAL A 265 5.75 11.30 7.73
N ILE A 266 5.58 12.51 7.18
CA ILE A 266 4.29 13.19 7.02
C ILE A 266 4.22 13.75 5.61
N ASN A 267 3.09 13.53 4.95
CA ASN A 267 2.79 14.09 3.65
C ASN A 267 2.92 15.62 3.69
N ALA A 268 3.69 16.17 2.78
CA ALA A 268 4.00 17.59 2.73
C ALA A 268 2.76 18.50 2.71
N LYS A 269 1.66 18.03 2.08
CA LYS A 269 0.39 18.76 1.99
C LYS A 269 -0.31 18.97 3.34
N TYR A 270 0.02 18.17 4.35
CA TYR A 270 -0.60 18.19 5.68
C TYR A 270 0.37 18.71 6.76
N ARG A 271 1.52 19.26 6.36
CA ARG A 271 2.44 19.92 7.28
C ARG A 271 1.80 21.20 7.84
N GLY A 272 2.21 21.62 9.02
CA GLY A 272 1.63 22.79 9.72
C GLY A 272 0.37 22.48 10.54
N MET A 273 -0.26 21.31 10.40
CA MET A 273 -1.45 20.89 11.16
C MET A 273 -1.15 20.31 12.56
N GLY A 274 0.08 20.39 13.03
CA GLY A 274 0.48 19.83 14.33
C GLY A 274 0.64 18.28 14.36
N LEU A 275 0.49 17.60 13.20
CA LEU A 275 0.57 16.13 13.11
C LEU A 275 1.94 15.59 13.57
N GLY A 276 3.02 16.29 13.21
CA GLY A 276 4.37 15.92 13.63
C GLY A 276 4.53 15.89 15.14
N LYS A 277 4.00 16.92 15.81
CA LYS A 277 3.99 16.98 17.27
C LYS A 277 3.26 15.80 17.87
N LYS A 278 2.02 15.55 17.44
CA LYS A 278 1.18 14.46 17.96
C LYS A 278 1.78 13.08 17.77
N LEU A 279 2.35 12.82 16.59
CA LEU A 279 3.01 11.54 16.30
C LEU A 279 4.27 11.33 17.14
N PHE A 280 5.07 12.38 17.28
CA PHE A 280 6.30 12.32 18.07
C PHE A 280 6.00 12.16 19.58
N GLU A 281 4.98 12.85 20.11
CA GLU A 281 4.49 12.68 21.48
C GLU A 281 4.00 11.23 21.72
N ALA A 282 3.23 10.66 20.79
CA ALA A 282 2.80 9.24 20.89
C ALA A 282 3.99 8.26 20.92
N ALA A 283 5.07 8.56 20.18
CA ALA A 283 6.29 7.77 20.21
C ALA A 283 7.01 7.91 21.57
N GLN A 284 7.10 9.11 22.12
CA GLN A 284 7.69 9.36 23.44
C GLN A 284 6.88 8.68 24.56
N ASP A 285 5.54 8.74 24.50
CA ASP A 285 4.65 8.08 25.45
C ASP A 285 4.83 6.55 25.42
N TYR A 286 4.94 5.97 24.21
CA TYR A 286 5.27 4.55 24.07
C TYR A 286 6.62 4.22 24.72
N MET A 287 7.65 5.04 24.45
CA MET A 287 9.00 4.80 25.01
C MET A 287 9.00 4.92 26.53
N LYS A 288 8.34 5.93 27.10
CA LYS A 288 8.17 6.08 28.56
C LYS A 288 7.47 4.85 29.18
N GLY A 289 6.38 4.40 28.59
CA GLY A 289 5.64 3.22 29.06
C GLY A 289 6.45 1.92 29.01
N HIS A 290 7.51 1.86 28.19
CA HIS A 290 8.41 0.71 28.09
C HIS A 290 9.77 0.94 28.76
N GLN A 291 9.89 1.96 29.60
CA GLN A 291 11.12 2.29 30.36
C GLN A 291 12.36 2.46 29.45
N ILE A 292 12.15 3.06 28.27
CA ILE A 292 13.20 3.43 27.33
C ILE A 292 13.65 4.86 27.72
N SER A 293 14.82 4.98 28.33
CA SER A 293 15.33 6.27 28.80
C SER A 293 16.12 7.01 27.71
N SER A 294 16.67 6.31 26.73
CA SER A 294 17.49 6.88 25.65
C SER A 294 17.09 6.32 24.29
N PHE A 295 16.92 7.20 23.30
CA PHE A 295 16.66 6.78 21.93
C PHE A 295 17.33 7.72 20.92
N PHE A 296 17.49 7.20 19.72
CA PHE A 296 18.06 7.93 18.58
C PHE A 296 17.17 7.86 17.36
N LEU A 297 17.50 8.65 16.36
CA LEU A 297 17.00 8.57 15.00
C LEU A 297 18.06 9.02 13.99
N PHE A 298 17.92 8.53 12.76
CA PHE A 298 18.65 9.05 11.62
C PHE A 298 17.80 9.99 10.78
N THR A 299 18.42 11.02 10.24
CA THR A 299 17.79 11.98 9.32
C THR A 299 18.86 12.57 8.40
N ASP A 300 18.44 13.40 7.45
CA ASP A 300 19.35 14.00 6.49
C ASP A 300 18.92 15.41 6.06
N THR A 301 19.74 16.08 5.26
CA THR A 301 19.49 17.43 4.78
C THR A 301 18.30 17.58 3.84
N THR A 302 17.73 16.47 3.32
CA THR A 302 16.47 16.50 2.53
C THR A 302 15.23 16.50 3.41
N CYS A 303 15.38 16.20 4.69
CA CYS A 303 14.34 16.14 5.69
C CYS A 303 14.24 17.45 6.48
N ASN A 304 13.14 17.63 7.23
CA ASN A 304 12.98 18.75 8.16
C ASN A 304 13.68 18.45 9.50
N TYR A 305 15.02 18.32 9.48
CA TYR A 305 15.81 18.02 10.68
C TYR A 305 15.72 19.08 11.80
N PRO A 306 15.49 20.39 11.54
CA PRO A 306 15.27 21.37 12.62
C PRO A 306 14.08 21.03 13.50
N PHE A 307 13.12 20.24 13.02
CA PHE A 307 12.02 19.74 13.83
C PHE A 307 12.51 19.00 15.09
N TYR A 308 13.55 18.19 14.95
CA TYR A 308 14.11 17.42 16.06
C TYR A 308 14.85 18.30 17.07
N GLU A 309 15.59 19.30 16.58
CA GLU A 309 16.25 20.29 17.45
C GLU A 309 15.23 21.06 18.29
N HIS A 310 14.11 21.50 17.69
CA HIS A 310 13.00 22.14 18.40
C HIS A 310 12.27 21.19 19.40
N ARG A 311 12.52 19.89 19.32
CA ARG A 311 12.01 18.87 20.26
C ARG A 311 13.01 18.52 21.36
N GLY A 312 14.11 19.23 21.45
CA GLY A 312 15.14 19.02 22.47
C GLY A 312 16.07 17.85 22.15
N MET A 313 16.06 17.34 20.90
CA MET A 313 17.04 16.32 20.49
C MET A 313 18.41 16.94 20.22
N THR A 314 19.45 16.22 20.56
CA THR A 314 20.84 16.62 20.36
C THR A 314 21.42 15.92 19.13
N ARG A 315 22.07 16.67 18.22
CA ARG A 315 22.83 16.09 17.11
C ARG A 315 24.14 15.52 17.66
N ARG A 316 24.32 14.22 17.53
CA ARG A 316 25.52 13.52 18.04
C ARG A 316 26.58 13.29 17.00
N GLY A 317 26.21 13.22 15.73
CA GLY A 317 27.15 13.04 14.64
C GLY A 317 26.54 13.43 13.31
N GLU A 318 27.44 13.66 12.34
CA GLU A 318 27.07 13.94 10.96
C GLU A 318 28.12 13.38 9.99
N HIS A 319 27.66 13.01 8.80
CA HIS A 319 28.51 12.56 7.70
C HIS A 319 27.98 13.08 6.38
N THR A 320 28.86 13.74 5.60
CA THR A 320 28.49 14.24 4.27
C THR A 320 29.01 13.28 3.20
N GLN A 321 28.09 12.77 2.38
CA GLN A 321 28.39 11.88 1.27
C GLN A 321 27.98 12.54 -0.05
N THR A 322 28.86 12.47 -1.04
CA THR A 322 28.56 12.87 -2.42
C THR A 322 28.03 11.69 -3.21
N PHE A 323 26.92 11.91 -3.91
CA PHE A 323 26.29 10.93 -4.80
C PHE A 323 26.29 11.43 -6.24
N GLU A 324 26.61 10.54 -7.15
CA GLU A 324 26.46 10.80 -8.59
C GLU A 324 25.32 9.95 -9.15
N ALA A 325 24.32 10.60 -9.72
CA ALA A 325 23.21 9.94 -10.41
C ALA A 325 22.89 10.65 -11.71
N LYS A 326 22.86 9.91 -12.82
CA LYS A 326 22.51 10.42 -14.16
C LYS A 326 23.32 11.66 -14.59
N GLY A 327 24.60 11.74 -14.23
CA GLY A 327 25.50 12.84 -14.59
C GLY A 327 25.29 14.10 -13.75
N GLN A 328 24.53 14.05 -12.68
CA GLN A 328 24.39 15.10 -11.68
C GLN A 328 25.05 14.63 -10.36
N SER A 329 25.89 15.47 -9.78
CA SER A 329 26.44 15.26 -8.45
C SER A 329 25.63 16.04 -7.43
N GLY A 330 25.34 15.41 -6.29
CA GLY A 330 24.69 16.03 -5.13
C GLY A 330 25.35 15.60 -3.84
N ALA A 331 25.41 16.49 -2.85
CA ALA A 331 25.86 16.17 -1.51
C ALA A 331 24.65 15.95 -0.60
N LEU A 332 24.72 14.90 0.23
CA LEU A 332 23.72 14.61 1.26
C LEU A 332 24.47 14.49 2.59
N THR A 333 24.03 15.28 3.58
CA THR A 333 24.57 15.14 4.94
C THR A 333 23.56 14.35 5.77
N LEU A 334 24.05 13.27 6.34
CA LEU A 334 23.33 12.36 7.22
C LEU A 334 23.63 12.72 8.67
N PHE A 335 22.63 12.63 9.52
CA PHE A 335 22.72 13.01 10.93
C PHE A 335 22.19 11.89 11.82
N ILE A 336 22.81 11.71 12.98
CA ILE A 336 22.23 11.00 14.12
C ILE A 336 21.83 12.00 15.19
N TYR A 337 20.58 11.96 15.61
CA TYR A 337 20.05 12.73 16.74
C TYR A 337 19.67 11.79 17.87
N ASP A 338 19.88 12.21 19.10
CA ASP A 338 19.44 11.48 20.29
C ASP A 338 18.57 12.30 21.23
N TYR A 339 17.89 11.62 22.10
CA TYR A 339 17.07 12.18 23.16
C TYR A 339 17.18 11.33 24.43
N GLN A 340 17.32 12.01 25.58
CA GLN A 340 17.23 11.42 26.90
C GLN A 340 15.86 11.77 27.48
N ILE A 341 15.09 10.77 27.87
CA ILE A 341 13.78 10.96 28.51
C ILE A 341 14.04 11.23 29.99
N GLU A 342 13.83 12.49 30.43
CA GLU A 342 13.96 12.87 31.83
C GLU A 342 12.98 12.06 32.69
N GLY A 343 13.44 11.51 33.81
CA GLY A 343 12.60 10.82 34.80
C GLY A 343 12.95 9.36 35.11
N SER A 344 14.06 8.81 34.58
CA SER A 344 14.45 7.40 34.87
C SER A 344 15.61 7.24 35.85
N GLU A 345 16.29 8.30 36.25
CA GLU A 345 17.42 8.25 37.21
C GLU A 345 17.12 8.84 38.59
N ASP A 346 16.17 9.78 38.71
CA ASP A 346 15.89 10.44 40.00
C ASP A 346 15.11 9.60 41.02
N GLU A 347 14.45 8.51 40.62
CA GLU A 347 13.81 7.61 41.56
C GLU A 347 14.80 6.64 42.27
N LYS A 348 16.00 6.43 41.69
CA LYS A 348 17.00 5.56 42.32
C LYS A 348 17.91 6.30 43.31
N SER A 349 18.12 7.59 43.16
CA SER A 349 18.90 8.37 44.11
C SER A 349 18.14 8.68 45.41
N ASN A 350 16.83 8.84 45.33
CA ASN A 350 16.00 9.08 46.53
C ASN A 350 15.73 7.85 47.39
N PHE A 351 16.01 6.62 46.90
CA PHE A 351 15.87 5.40 47.67
C PHE A 351 17.13 5.00 48.44
N SER A 352 18.31 5.51 48.04
CA SER A 352 19.57 5.27 48.76
C SER A 352 19.77 6.19 49.95
N ASP A 353 19.12 7.38 49.97
CA ASP A 353 19.23 8.36 51.04
C ASP A 353 18.16 8.17 52.18
N MET A 354 17.30 7.16 52.03
CA MET A 354 16.22 6.90 53.02
C MET A 354 16.49 5.72 53.97
N ILE A 355 17.69 5.15 53.97
CA ILE A 355 18.07 4.07 54.90
C ILE A 355 19.24 4.58 55.78
N TYR A 356 18.87 4.84 57.00
CA TYR A 356 19.52 5.02 58.29
C TYR A 356 19.53 6.44 58.84
N PRO A 357 18.83 6.61 59.98
CA PRO A 357 19.52 6.87 61.21
C PRO A 357 18.91 6.08 62.40
N TYR A 358 19.52 4.98 62.82
CA TYR A 358 19.50 4.62 64.26
C TYR A 358 20.91 4.21 64.64
N GLY A 359 21.55 5.18 65.32
CA GLY A 359 22.78 4.99 66.01
C GLY A 359 22.56 4.18 67.27
N THR A 360 23.61 3.51 67.63
CA THR A 360 24.00 2.80 68.87
C THR A 360 23.63 3.53 70.15
N ILE A 361 23.08 2.80 71.09
CA ILE A 361 23.57 2.73 72.49
C ILE A 361 23.79 1.28 72.83
#